data_bf6b494da54a1caf78a60529f9e3397f
#
_entry.id   bf6b494da54a1caf78a60529f9e3397f
#
_cell.length_a   1.000
_cell.length_b   1.000
_cell.length_c   1.000
_cell.angle_alpha   90.00
_cell.angle_beta   90.00
_cell.angle_gamma   90.00
#
_symmetry.space_group_name_H-M   'P 1'
#
loop_
_entity.id
_entity.type
_entity.pdbx_description
1 polymer ?
#
loop_
_entity_poly.entity_id
_entity_poly.type
_entity_poly.pdbx_seq_one_letter_code
_entity_poly.pdbx_strand_id
1 'polypeptide(L)'
;MKISRRNILAAGGSTAITAMVGAGRSTLAQSVAPQTSALDALGANARQAMIDIFRKKDVAAVDRHFAESFIQHDPNLADGLAGMKSFAGEVASSPAADITIYRTLVDGDFVLLHSRYQGIGRYSGPQIAFDLFRFKDGKIVEHWGGQEPETPPNLSGRTQVDGPTEILDREKTEANRTLVRTYRETVMVALRFDRIEEFIEGAHYAQHASKIGDGIAQLRDRIASVAKEGGQLHLTPRRFMAEGNFVLVLSEGDLPTGHTALYDLFRVENGKIVEHWDVLTPIPPQDQRKNSNGPF
;
A
#
# COMPACT_ATOMS: atom_id res chain seq x y z
N MET A 1 47.77 -48.17 -33.46
CA MET A 1 48.12 -49.53 -33.06
C MET A 1 47.06 -49.97 -32.10
N LYS A 2 46.01 -50.53 -32.57
CA LYS A 2 45.65 -52.00 -32.69
C LYS A 2 45.71 -52.72 -31.34
N ILE A 3 44.51 -53.15 -30.93
CA ILE A 3 44.12 -54.54 -30.52
C ILE A 3 44.08 -54.70 -28.96
N SER A 4 43.17 -55.39 -28.30
CA SER A 4 42.02 -56.23 -28.64
C SER A 4 41.37 -56.74 -27.35
N ARG A 5 40.10 -57.04 -27.49
CA ARG A 5 39.18 -57.86 -26.64
C ARG A 5 39.77 -59.02 -25.85
N ARG A 6 39.19 -59.32 -24.67
CA ARG A 6 38.54 -60.63 -24.49
C ARG A 6 37.80 -60.77 -23.15
N ASN A 7 36.58 -61.32 -23.27
CA ASN A 7 35.68 -61.82 -22.24
C ASN A 7 36.28 -62.98 -21.43
N ILE A 8 35.82 -63.18 -20.19
CA ILE A 8 35.51 -64.49 -19.61
C ILE A 8 34.36 -64.33 -18.61
N LEU A 9 33.36 -65.20 -18.76
CA LEU A 9 32.24 -65.49 -17.85
C LEU A 9 32.73 -66.31 -16.63
N ALA A 10 32.06 -66.18 -15.45
CA ALA A 10 31.24 -67.28 -14.87
C ALA A 10 30.90 -67.07 -13.40
N ALA A 11 29.65 -67.32 -13.12
CA ALA A 11 29.07 -68.06 -12.00
C ALA A 11 28.98 -67.40 -10.61
N GLY A 12 27.83 -67.05 -10.16
CA GLY A 12 26.97 -67.85 -9.31
C GLY A 12 27.14 -67.58 -7.81
N GLY A 13 26.14 -66.94 -7.19
CA GLY A 13 26.04 -66.80 -5.74
C GLY A 13 24.82 -65.94 -5.34
N SER A 14 23.67 -66.61 -5.17
CA SER A 14 22.48 -66.00 -4.58
C SER A 14 22.71 -65.80 -3.10
N THR A 15 22.62 -64.53 -2.67
CA THR A 15 22.42 -64.17 -1.25
C THR A 15 21.25 -63.23 -1.18
N ALA A 16 20.20 -63.69 -0.55
CA ALA A 16 19.02 -62.88 -0.23
C ALA A 16 19.39 -61.78 0.77
N ILE A 17 19.23 -60.54 0.38
CA ILE A 17 19.30 -59.38 1.30
C ILE A 17 17.89 -58.89 1.51
N THR A 18 17.41 -59.03 2.72
CA THR A 18 16.17 -58.53 3.27
C THR A 18 16.16 -56.99 3.14
N ALA A 19 15.25 -56.45 2.31
CA ALA A 19 15.03 -55.02 2.21
C ALA A 19 14.31 -54.54 3.47
N MET A 20 15.00 -53.79 4.33
CA MET A 20 14.36 -52.94 5.32
C MET A 20 13.71 -51.76 4.61
N VAL A 21 12.39 -51.76 4.63
CA VAL A 21 11.58 -50.58 4.23
C VAL A 21 11.81 -49.49 5.26
N GLY A 22 12.68 -48.54 4.94
CA GLY A 22 12.82 -47.30 5.65
C GLY A 22 11.57 -46.47 5.43
N ALA A 23 10.79 -46.27 6.49
CA ALA A 23 9.67 -45.31 6.50
C ALA A 23 10.20 -43.89 6.24
N GLY A 24 10.12 -43.43 5.02
CA GLY A 24 10.36 -42.05 4.65
C GLY A 24 9.34 -41.19 5.39
N ARG A 25 9.81 -40.36 6.33
CA ARG A 25 9.02 -39.27 6.88
C ARG A 25 8.72 -38.32 5.73
N SER A 26 7.51 -38.37 5.19
CA SER A 26 6.93 -37.30 4.39
C SER A 26 6.80 -36.10 5.31
N THR A 27 7.70 -35.15 5.19
CA THR A 27 7.47 -33.80 5.70
C THR A 27 6.31 -33.22 4.88
N LEU A 28 5.14 -33.23 5.48
CA LEU A 28 3.99 -32.49 4.95
C LEU A 28 4.42 -31.04 4.81
N ALA A 29 4.58 -30.58 3.58
CA ALA A 29 4.63 -29.19 3.27
C ALA A 29 3.28 -28.60 3.77
N GLN A 30 3.31 -27.86 4.87
CA GLN A 30 2.17 -27.13 5.35
C GLN A 30 1.75 -26.16 4.25
N SER A 31 0.54 -26.35 3.74
CA SER A 31 -0.03 -25.52 2.68
C SER A 31 -0.14 -24.07 3.14
N VAL A 32 0.58 -23.17 2.49
CA VAL A 32 0.48 -21.72 2.65
C VAL A 32 -0.86 -21.18 2.13
N ALA A 33 -1.66 -22.03 1.49
CA ALA A 33 -2.92 -21.69 0.83
C ALA A 33 -4.05 -21.06 1.69
N PRO A 34 -4.26 -21.40 3.00
CA PRO A 34 -5.39 -20.83 3.75
C PRO A 34 -5.22 -19.36 4.10
N GLN A 35 -3.99 -18.90 4.30
CA GLN A 35 -3.72 -17.54 4.74
C GLN A 35 -3.85 -16.51 3.60
N THR A 36 -3.37 -16.85 2.41
CA THR A 36 -3.48 -16.02 1.21
C THR A 36 -4.95 -15.82 0.82
N SER A 37 -5.78 -16.86 0.89
CA SER A 37 -7.22 -16.75 0.59
C SER A 37 -8.00 -15.86 1.57
N ALA A 38 -7.60 -15.83 2.85
CA ALA A 38 -8.23 -14.97 3.85
C ALA A 38 -7.85 -13.49 3.66
N LEU A 39 -6.60 -13.20 3.32
CA LEU A 39 -6.14 -11.84 2.99
C LEU A 39 -6.84 -11.32 1.73
N ASP A 40 -6.90 -12.12 0.66
CA ASP A 40 -7.62 -11.76 -0.57
C ASP A 40 -9.10 -11.46 -0.29
N ALA A 41 -9.73 -12.16 0.66
CA ALA A 41 -11.12 -11.93 1.06
C ALA A 41 -11.30 -10.56 1.77
N LEU A 42 -10.34 -10.11 2.59
CA LEU A 42 -10.41 -8.78 3.23
C LEU A 42 -10.28 -7.67 2.19
N GLY A 43 -9.33 -7.80 1.27
CA GLY A 43 -9.18 -6.87 0.14
C GLY A 43 -10.45 -6.78 -0.72
N ALA A 44 -11.06 -7.93 -1.02
CA ALA A 44 -12.32 -7.99 -1.77
C ALA A 44 -13.47 -7.32 -1.00
N ASN A 45 -13.55 -7.50 0.34
CA ASN A 45 -14.58 -6.88 1.18
C ASN A 45 -14.43 -5.35 1.20
N ALA A 46 -13.22 -4.81 1.38
CA ALA A 46 -12.96 -3.37 1.32
C ALA A 46 -13.38 -2.77 -0.02
N ARG A 47 -12.97 -3.41 -1.13
CA ARG A 47 -13.38 -3.00 -2.49
C ARG A 47 -14.90 -3.02 -2.66
N GLN A 48 -15.55 -4.09 -2.18
CA GLN A 48 -17.00 -4.25 -2.30
C GLN A 48 -17.76 -3.18 -1.50
N ALA A 49 -17.30 -2.86 -0.27
CA ALA A 49 -17.88 -1.80 0.54
C ALA A 49 -17.88 -0.45 -0.21
N MET A 50 -16.75 -0.09 -0.82
CA MET A 50 -16.63 1.17 -1.54
C MET A 50 -17.43 1.15 -2.86
N ILE A 51 -17.47 0.02 -3.58
CA ILE A 51 -18.31 -0.14 -4.79
C ILE A 51 -19.78 -0.02 -4.44
N ASP A 52 -20.25 -0.64 -3.36
CA ASP A 52 -21.63 -0.57 -2.94
C ASP A 52 -22.05 0.88 -2.63
N ILE A 53 -21.21 1.62 -1.89
CA ILE A 53 -21.47 3.02 -1.55
C ILE A 53 -21.42 3.92 -2.80
N PHE A 54 -20.34 3.82 -3.60
CA PHE A 54 -20.09 4.79 -4.67
C PHE A 54 -20.82 4.48 -5.97
N ARG A 55 -20.88 3.22 -6.39
CA ARG A 55 -21.51 2.84 -7.68
C ARG A 55 -22.95 2.42 -7.54
N LYS A 56 -23.26 1.63 -6.50
CA LYS A 56 -24.65 1.19 -6.26
C LYS A 56 -25.47 2.23 -5.49
N LYS A 57 -24.85 3.28 -4.95
CA LYS A 57 -25.52 4.32 -4.15
C LYS A 57 -26.25 3.77 -2.93
N ASP A 58 -25.74 2.67 -2.40
CA ASP A 58 -26.41 1.91 -1.35
C ASP A 58 -25.93 2.37 0.03
N VAL A 59 -26.71 3.25 0.67
CA VAL A 59 -26.41 3.73 2.03
C VAL A 59 -26.45 2.59 3.06
N ALA A 60 -27.29 1.55 2.84
CA ALA A 60 -27.36 0.39 3.75
C ALA A 60 -26.11 -0.50 3.67
N ALA A 61 -25.23 -0.31 2.70
CA ALA A 61 -23.92 -0.94 2.64
C ALA A 61 -23.09 -0.64 3.90
N VAL A 62 -23.28 0.54 4.50
CA VAL A 62 -22.59 0.91 5.74
C VAL A 62 -22.88 -0.09 6.87
N ASP A 63 -24.15 -0.49 7.06
CA ASP A 63 -24.50 -1.49 8.09
C ASP A 63 -23.96 -2.90 7.77
N ARG A 64 -23.77 -3.21 6.48
CA ARG A 64 -23.25 -4.51 6.05
C ARG A 64 -21.74 -4.62 6.23
N HIS A 65 -21.00 -3.57 5.95
CA HIS A 65 -19.54 -3.59 5.88
C HIS A 65 -18.84 -3.00 7.10
N PHE A 66 -19.47 -2.04 7.80
CA PHE A 66 -18.85 -1.36 8.94
C PHE A 66 -19.40 -1.90 10.26
N ALA A 67 -18.56 -1.88 11.30
CA ALA A 67 -18.94 -2.28 12.63
C ALA A 67 -19.74 -1.17 13.32
N GLU A 68 -20.56 -1.54 14.30
CA GLU A 68 -21.29 -0.58 15.14
C GLU A 68 -20.34 0.35 15.92
N SER A 69 -19.16 -0.17 16.30
CA SER A 69 -18.08 0.55 16.98
C SER A 69 -17.07 1.19 16.02
N PHE A 70 -17.48 1.51 14.78
CA PHE A 70 -16.61 2.10 13.78
C PHE A 70 -16.05 3.45 14.22
N ILE A 71 -14.73 3.66 14.01
CA ILE A 71 -13.99 4.88 14.33
C ILE A 71 -13.48 5.52 13.05
N GLN A 72 -13.74 6.82 12.88
CA GLN A 72 -13.30 7.62 11.74
C GLN A 72 -12.09 8.48 12.12
N HIS A 73 -10.97 8.33 11.37
CA HIS A 73 -9.76 9.13 11.56
C HIS A 73 -9.57 10.23 10.49
N ASP A 74 -10.31 10.19 9.35
CA ASP A 74 -10.30 11.34 8.43
C ASP A 74 -10.96 12.54 9.14
N PRO A 75 -10.21 13.63 9.39
CA PRO A 75 -10.73 14.77 10.14
C PRO A 75 -11.85 15.53 9.42
N ASN A 76 -12.06 15.27 8.13
CA ASN A 76 -13.12 15.89 7.33
C ASN A 76 -14.44 15.11 7.35
N LEU A 77 -14.48 13.95 8.02
CA LEU A 77 -15.67 13.11 8.15
C LEU A 77 -16.11 13.03 9.62
N ALA A 78 -17.42 12.97 9.83
CA ALA A 78 -17.97 12.76 11.17
C ALA A 78 -17.69 11.33 11.66
N ASP A 79 -17.53 11.17 12.96
CA ASP A 79 -17.22 9.89 13.60
C ASP A 79 -18.38 8.91 13.59
N GLY A 80 -18.02 7.63 13.72
CA GLY A 80 -18.91 6.52 13.92
C GLY A 80 -19.76 6.15 12.71
N LEU A 81 -20.60 5.14 12.92
CA LEU A 81 -21.45 4.59 11.87
C LEU A 81 -22.42 5.64 11.28
N ALA A 82 -22.92 6.55 12.12
CA ALA A 82 -23.81 7.62 11.69
C ALA A 82 -23.10 8.61 10.75
N GLY A 83 -21.84 8.95 11.05
CA GLY A 83 -20.99 9.78 10.20
C GLY A 83 -20.74 9.14 8.84
N MET A 84 -20.44 7.85 8.82
CA MET A 84 -20.25 7.09 7.58
C MET A 84 -21.54 6.97 6.77
N LYS A 85 -22.71 6.80 7.40
CA LYS A 85 -24.01 6.83 6.70
C LYS A 85 -24.31 8.22 6.10
N SER A 86 -23.96 9.29 6.82
CA SER A 86 -24.09 10.65 6.29
C SER A 86 -23.23 10.84 5.03
N PHE A 87 -21.98 10.37 5.05
CA PHE A 87 -21.11 10.39 3.87
C PHE A 87 -21.66 9.54 2.72
N ALA A 88 -22.12 8.33 2.99
CA ALA A 88 -22.76 7.47 1.99
C ALA A 88 -24.01 8.13 1.39
N GLY A 89 -24.80 8.85 2.20
CA GLY A 89 -25.96 9.64 1.73
C GLY A 89 -25.55 10.81 0.82
N GLU A 90 -24.44 11.50 1.12
CA GLU A 90 -23.87 12.52 0.24
C GLU A 90 -23.48 11.91 -1.13
N VAL A 91 -22.78 10.78 -1.11
CA VAL A 91 -22.41 10.05 -2.33
C VAL A 91 -23.64 9.60 -3.10
N ALA A 92 -24.67 9.08 -2.43
CA ALA A 92 -25.90 8.61 -3.06
C ALA A 92 -26.71 9.74 -3.70
N SER A 93 -26.62 10.96 -3.14
CA SER A 93 -27.32 12.14 -3.68
C SER A 93 -26.69 12.66 -4.97
N SER A 94 -25.49 12.22 -5.33
CA SER A 94 -24.80 12.63 -6.54
C SER A 94 -24.80 11.53 -7.61
N PRO A 95 -25.54 11.69 -8.72
CA PRO A 95 -25.51 10.73 -9.82
C PRO A 95 -24.12 10.57 -10.45
N ALA A 96 -23.27 11.61 -10.38
CA ALA A 96 -21.93 11.63 -10.94
C ALA A 96 -20.88 10.99 -10.01
N ALA A 97 -21.23 10.67 -8.77
CA ALA A 97 -20.28 10.05 -7.84
C ALA A 97 -19.89 8.64 -8.32
N ASP A 98 -18.60 8.41 -8.45
CA ASP A 98 -18.01 7.12 -8.84
C ASP A 98 -16.65 6.93 -8.20
N ILE A 99 -16.18 5.69 -8.17
CA ILE A 99 -14.87 5.29 -7.69
C ILE A 99 -14.17 4.38 -8.70
N THR A 100 -12.89 4.62 -8.93
CA THR A 100 -11.99 3.67 -9.60
C THR A 100 -10.91 3.25 -8.62
N ILE A 101 -10.80 1.96 -8.34
CA ILE A 101 -9.79 1.41 -7.42
C ILE A 101 -8.68 0.80 -8.26
N TYR A 102 -7.47 1.34 -8.15
CA TYR A 102 -6.30 0.92 -8.92
C TYR A 102 -5.49 -0.15 -8.19
N ARG A 103 -5.22 0.04 -6.89
CA ARG A 103 -4.44 -0.91 -6.07
C ARG A 103 -5.18 -1.25 -4.80
N THR A 104 -5.00 -2.49 -4.35
CA THR A 104 -5.50 -3.00 -3.07
C THR A 104 -4.37 -3.77 -2.42
N LEU A 105 -3.95 -3.37 -1.23
CA LEU A 105 -2.94 -4.06 -0.44
C LEU A 105 -3.57 -4.56 0.85
N VAL A 106 -3.12 -5.71 1.32
CA VAL A 106 -3.58 -6.31 2.58
C VAL A 106 -2.38 -6.66 3.46
N ASP A 107 -2.42 -6.21 4.72
CA ASP A 107 -1.38 -6.45 5.72
C ASP A 107 -2.02 -6.76 7.07
N GLY A 108 -2.09 -8.04 7.41
CA GLY A 108 -2.81 -8.49 8.60
C GLY A 108 -4.29 -8.14 8.54
N ASP A 109 -4.75 -7.31 9.47
CA ASP A 109 -6.12 -6.80 9.53
C ASP A 109 -6.33 -5.44 8.84
N PHE A 110 -5.29 -4.94 8.16
CA PHE A 110 -5.35 -3.68 7.42
C PHE A 110 -5.52 -3.90 5.92
N VAL A 111 -6.33 -3.05 5.29
CA VAL A 111 -6.51 -2.98 3.83
C VAL A 111 -6.32 -1.56 3.36
N LEU A 112 -5.43 -1.36 2.39
CA LEU A 112 -5.25 -0.10 1.68
C LEU A 112 -5.94 -0.16 0.32
N LEU A 113 -6.70 0.88 -0.02
CA LEU A 113 -7.16 1.15 -1.37
C LEU A 113 -6.47 2.41 -1.89
N HIS A 114 -5.87 2.34 -3.08
CA HIS A 114 -5.45 3.49 -3.86
C HIS A 114 -6.49 3.72 -4.96
N SER A 115 -7.16 4.86 -4.90
CA SER A 115 -8.41 5.08 -5.64
C SER A 115 -8.47 6.48 -6.26
N ARG A 116 -9.36 6.64 -7.23
CA ARG A 116 -9.80 7.91 -7.78
C ARG A 116 -11.29 8.07 -7.51
N TYR A 117 -11.67 9.15 -6.84
CA TYR A 117 -13.04 9.56 -6.61
C TYR A 117 -13.44 10.66 -7.58
N GLN A 118 -14.70 10.67 -8.00
CA GLN A 118 -15.28 11.78 -8.75
C GLN A 118 -16.73 12.03 -8.33
N GLY A 119 -17.22 13.22 -8.63
CA GLY A 119 -18.62 13.58 -8.46
C GLY A 119 -19.08 13.71 -7.01
N ILE A 120 -18.18 13.84 -6.04
CA ILE A 120 -18.55 14.13 -4.64
C ILE A 120 -18.68 15.64 -4.50
N GLY A 121 -19.86 16.14 -4.08
CA GLY A 121 -20.22 17.56 -4.12
C GLY A 121 -19.31 18.50 -3.31
N ARG A 122 -18.61 17.98 -2.29
CA ARG A 122 -17.66 18.78 -1.49
C ARG A 122 -16.34 19.07 -2.21
N TYR A 123 -16.03 18.42 -3.33
CA TYR A 123 -14.81 18.60 -4.09
C TYR A 123 -15.11 19.25 -5.44
N SER A 124 -14.25 20.16 -5.88
CA SER A 124 -14.37 20.86 -7.16
C SER A 124 -14.03 20.01 -8.38
N GLY A 125 -13.48 18.79 -8.18
CA GLY A 125 -13.07 17.88 -9.23
C GLY A 125 -12.70 16.50 -8.69
N PRO A 126 -12.19 15.61 -9.54
CA PRO A 126 -11.75 14.29 -9.10
C PRO A 126 -10.63 14.37 -8.06
N GLN A 127 -10.61 13.39 -7.16
CA GLN A 127 -9.60 13.25 -6.10
C GLN A 127 -8.88 11.92 -6.26
N ILE A 128 -7.56 11.93 -6.03
CA ILE A 128 -6.78 10.72 -5.81
C ILE A 128 -6.70 10.49 -4.32
N ALA A 129 -6.94 9.26 -3.88
CA ALA A 129 -7.08 8.92 -2.48
C ALA A 129 -6.36 7.64 -2.10
N PHE A 130 -5.87 7.63 -0.87
CA PHE A 130 -5.49 6.44 -0.13
C PHE A 130 -6.46 6.27 1.03
N ASP A 131 -7.18 5.14 1.05
CA ASP A 131 -8.07 4.75 2.15
C ASP A 131 -7.48 3.53 2.85
N LEU A 132 -7.16 3.69 4.11
CA LEU A 132 -6.68 2.61 4.96
C LEU A 132 -7.82 2.19 5.90
N PHE A 133 -8.20 0.93 5.83
CA PHE A 133 -9.22 0.32 6.67
C PHE A 133 -8.60 -0.70 7.62
N ARG A 134 -9.05 -0.75 8.87
CA ARG A 134 -8.79 -1.88 9.75
C ARG A 134 -10.05 -2.73 9.90
N PHE A 135 -9.87 -4.03 9.84
CA PHE A 135 -10.93 -5.03 9.94
C PHE A 135 -10.88 -5.76 11.28
N LYS A 136 -12.04 -6.12 11.79
CA LYS A 136 -12.22 -7.05 12.88
C LYS A 136 -13.51 -7.83 12.66
N ASP A 137 -13.45 -9.15 12.81
CA ASP A 137 -14.62 -10.04 12.64
C ASP A 137 -15.35 -9.83 11.30
N GLY A 138 -14.61 -9.57 10.22
CA GLY A 138 -15.12 -9.34 8.87
C GLY A 138 -15.75 -7.98 8.63
N LYS A 139 -15.71 -7.06 9.60
CA LYS A 139 -16.22 -5.68 9.51
C LYS A 139 -15.11 -4.66 9.54
N ILE A 140 -15.32 -3.53 8.89
CA ILE A 140 -14.46 -2.35 8.98
C ILE A 140 -14.71 -1.69 10.35
N VAL A 141 -13.66 -1.59 11.17
CA VAL A 141 -13.73 -1.00 12.52
C VAL A 141 -13.05 0.35 12.61
N GLU A 142 -12.13 0.67 11.71
CA GLU A 142 -11.45 1.98 11.63
C GLU A 142 -11.15 2.35 10.18
N HIS A 143 -11.09 3.67 9.93
CA HIS A 143 -10.72 4.23 8.63
C HIS A 143 -9.83 5.45 8.79
N TRP A 144 -8.73 5.48 8.04
CA TRP A 144 -7.88 6.65 7.79
C TRP A 144 -7.95 6.98 6.30
N GLY A 145 -8.29 8.20 5.95
CA GLY A 145 -8.41 8.66 4.58
C GLY A 145 -7.49 9.83 4.29
N GLY A 146 -6.81 9.79 3.14
CA GLY A 146 -6.08 10.91 2.58
C GLY A 146 -6.47 11.10 1.13
N GLN A 147 -6.70 12.35 0.71
CA GLN A 147 -6.99 12.67 -0.67
C GLN A 147 -6.39 14.00 -1.09
N GLU A 148 -6.09 14.10 -2.38
CA GLU A 148 -5.69 15.34 -3.03
C GLU A 148 -6.34 15.47 -4.41
N PRO A 149 -6.48 16.68 -4.97
CA PRO A 149 -7.02 16.86 -6.32
C PRO A 149 -6.20 16.10 -7.37
N GLU A 150 -6.91 15.45 -8.32
CA GLU A 150 -6.28 14.92 -9.52
C GLU A 150 -5.63 16.06 -10.31
N THR A 151 -4.40 15.88 -10.74
CA THR A 151 -3.64 16.85 -11.53
C THR A 151 -3.33 16.32 -12.93
N PRO A 152 -3.01 17.18 -13.88
CA PRO A 152 -2.37 16.74 -15.12
C PRO A 152 -1.11 15.89 -14.83
N PRO A 153 -0.67 15.07 -15.80
CA PRO A 153 0.58 14.31 -15.67
C PRO A 153 1.75 15.20 -15.22
N ASN A 154 2.62 14.61 -14.41
CA ASN A 154 3.80 15.29 -13.87
C ASN A 154 4.86 15.59 -14.94
N LEU A 155 6.03 16.09 -14.53
CA LEU A 155 7.14 16.47 -15.43
C LEU A 155 7.65 15.31 -16.30
N SER A 156 7.43 14.07 -15.94
CA SER A 156 7.79 12.87 -16.69
C SER A 156 6.61 12.23 -17.43
N GLY A 157 5.44 12.89 -17.45
CA GLY A 157 4.24 12.41 -18.14
C GLY A 157 3.48 11.33 -17.38
N ARG A 158 3.77 11.11 -16.08
CA ARG A 158 3.09 10.12 -15.25
C ARG A 158 1.91 10.74 -14.53
N THR A 159 0.84 9.93 -14.37
CA THR A 159 -0.31 10.29 -13.54
C THR A 159 -0.12 9.79 -12.11
N GLN A 160 -0.93 10.30 -11.19
CA GLN A 160 -0.93 9.89 -9.78
C GLN A 160 -1.41 8.43 -9.56
N VAL A 161 -1.86 7.72 -10.61
CA VAL A 161 -2.49 6.39 -10.48
C VAL A 161 -1.95 5.32 -11.42
N ASP A 162 -1.21 5.69 -12.46
CA ASP A 162 -0.64 4.70 -13.39
C ASP A 162 0.49 3.86 -12.76
N GLY A 163 1.16 3.03 -13.56
CA GLY A 163 2.16 2.07 -13.12
C GLY A 163 1.60 0.72 -12.69
N PRO A 164 2.46 -0.22 -12.24
CA PRO A 164 2.10 -1.58 -11.87
C PRO A 164 1.08 -1.64 -10.73
N THR A 165 0.21 -2.65 -10.78
CA THR A 165 -0.80 -2.91 -9.74
C THR A 165 -0.72 -4.31 -9.15
N GLU A 166 0.06 -5.20 -9.78
CA GLU A 166 0.23 -6.59 -9.34
C GLU A 166 1.16 -6.67 -8.14
N ILE A 167 0.73 -7.40 -7.12
CA ILE A 167 1.52 -7.67 -5.93
C ILE A 167 2.39 -8.89 -6.19
N LEU A 168 3.70 -8.67 -6.25
CA LEU A 168 4.73 -9.67 -6.46
C LEU A 168 5.54 -9.87 -5.16
N ASP A 169 6.38 -10.90 -5.13
CA ASP A 169 7.38 -11.11 -4.07
C ASP A 169 6.79 -11.12 -2.64
N ARG A 170 5.62 -11.75 -2.44
CA ARG A 170 4.94 -11.81 -1.12
C ARG A 170 5.84 -12.40 -0.02
N GLU A 171 6.76 -13.28 -0.38
CA GLU A 171 7.76 -13.84 0.55
C GLU A 171 8.80 -12.81 1.01
N LYS A 172 8.95 -11.68 0.31
CA LYS A 172 9.86 -10.58 0.64
C LYS A 172 9.18 -9.42 1.39
N THR A 173 7.91 -9.54 1.75
CA THR A 173 7.12 -8.48 2.40
C THR A 173 7.88 -7.82 3.55
N GLU A 174 8.42 -8.59 4.49
CA GLU A 174 9.11 -8.03 5.66
C GLU A 174 10.48 -7.41 5.31
N ALA A 175 11.18 -7.97 4.33
CA ALA A 175 12.43 -7.40 3.83
C ALA A 175 12.17 -6.03 3.15
N ASN A 176 11.12 -5.94 2.34
CA ASN A 176 10.72 -4.71 1.67
C ASN A 176 10.21 -3.65 2.67
N ARG A 177 9.43 -4.06 3.68
CA ARG A 177 9.02 -3.18 4.79
C ARG A 177 10.23 -2.60 5.52
N THR A 178 11.22 -3.44 5.83
CA THR A 178 12.45 -3.05 6.51
C THR A 178 13.27 -2.07 5.66
N LEU A 179 13.41 -2.33 4.36
CA LEU A 179 14.11 -1.45 3.42
C LEU A 179 13.49 -0.05 3.42
N VAL A 180 12.16 0.03 3.21
CA VAL A 180 11.45 1.31 3.15
C VAL A 180 11.46 2.03 4.50
N ARG A 181 11.35 1.30 5.62
CA ARG A 181 11.49 1.88 6.96
C ARG A 181 12.87 2.51 7.14
N THR A 182 13.93 1.77 6.82
CA THR A 182 15.31 2.25 6.94
C THR A 182 15.56 3.46 6.03
N TYR A 183 15.04 3.44 4.81
CA TYR A 183 15.05 4.59 3.91
C TYR A 183 14.37 5.80 4.57
N ARG A 184 13.15 5.63 5.07
CA ARG A 184 12.37 6.73 5.66
C ARG A 184 13.09 7.32 6.88
N GLU A 185 13.58 6.49 7.78
CA GLU A 185 14.29 6.90 8.99
C GLU A 185 15.65 7.55 8.68
N THR A 186 16.42 6.97 7.76
CA THR A 186 17.77 7.45 7.44
C THR A 186 17.72 8.70 6.55
N VAL A 187 16.98 8.65 5.46
CA VAL A 187 17.05 9.70 4.43
C VAL A 187 16.10 10.84 4.75
N MET A 188 14.85 10.54 5.14
CA MET A 188 13.81 11.55 5.25
C MET A 188 13.68 12.13 6.66
N VAL A 189 13.86 11.31 7.71
CA VAL A 189 13.77 11.77 9.11
C VAL A 189 15.13 12.30 9.60
N ALA A 190 16.22 11.53 9.42
CA ALA A 190 17.56 11.96 9.80
C ALA A 190 18.25 12.87 8.77
N LEU A 191 17.54 13.20 7.66
CA LEU A 191 17.98 14.11 6.60
C LEU A 191 19.30 13.73 5.93
N ARG A 192 19.62 12.41 5.88
CA ARG A 192 20.85 11.90 5.28
C ARG A 192 20.64 11.69 3.76
N PHE A 193 20.41 12.78 3.04
CA PHE A 193 20.18 12.77 1.59
C PHE A 193 21.41 12.31 0.79
N ASP A 194 22.58 12.33 1.39
CA ASP A 194 23.81 11.75 0.85
C ASP A 194 23.71 10.23 0.67
N ARG A 195 22.82 9.56 1.42
CA ARG A 195 22.65 8.11 1.41
C ARG A 195 21.48 7.61 0.56
N ILE A 196 20.80 8.48 -0.17
CA ILE A 196 19.56 8.13 -0.92
C ILE A 196 19.79 6.99 -1.93
N GLU A 197 20.97 6.93 -2.56
CA GLU A 197 21.33 5.92 -3.56
C GLU A 197 21.53 4.51 -2.98
N GLU A 198 21.67 4.40 -1.64
CA GLU A 198 21.66 3.10 -0.98
C GLU A 198 20.31 2.40 -1.07
N PHE A 199 19.23 3.15 -1.21
CA PHE A 199 17.84 2.69 -1.13
C PHE A 199 17.10 2.78 -2.46
N ILE A 200 17.33 3.83 -3.26
CA ILE A 200 16.60 4.11 -4.48
C ILE A 200 17.44 3.71 -5.69
N GLU A 201 16.78 3.13 -6.67
CA GLU A 201 17.39 2.77 -7.94
C GLU A 201 17.47 4.02 -8.86
N GLY A 202 18.62 4.61 -8.89
CA GLY A 202 19.07 5.81 -9.58
C GLY A 202 18.19 6.41 -10.68
N ALA A 203 18.53 6.13 -11.94
CA ALA A 203 17.89 6.72 -13.11
C ALA A 203 16.49 6.14 -13.43
N HIS A 204 16.16 4.97 -12.89
CA HIS A 204 14.91 4.26 -13.17
C HIS A 204 13.81 4.47 -12.11
N TYR A 205 14.06 5.35 -11.13
CA TYR A 205 13.07 5.67 -10.11
C TYR A 205 11.88 6.42 -10.72
N ALA A 206 10.76 5.73 -10.86
CA ALA A 206 9.52 6.28 -11.37
C ALA A 206 8.79 7.09 -10.28
N GLN A 207 8.34 8.28 -10.63
CA GLN A 207 7.68 9.19 -9.68
C GLN A 207 6.29 9.56 -10.15
N HIS A 208 5.29 9.37 -9.29
CA HIS A 208 3.89 9.69 -9.58
C HIS A 208 3.36 10.90 -8.80
N ALA A 209 4.16 11.47 -7.89
CA ALA A 209 3.83 12.74 -7.25
C ALA A 209 3.63 13.84 -8.29
N SER A 210 2.61 14.68 -8.09
CA SER A 210 2.13 15.64 -9.08
C SER A 210 3.16 16.70 -9.49
N LYS A 211 4.17 16.98 -8.64
CA LYS A 211 5.14 18.06 -8.84
C LYS A 211 6.59 17.61 -9.03
N ILE A 212 6.81 16.29 -9.15
CA ILE A 212 8.14 15.70 -9.19
C ILE A 212 8.25 14.84 -10.45
N GLY A 213 9.38 14.91 -11.16
CA GLY A 213 9.69 14.00 -12.26
C GLY A 213 10.45 12.76 -11.81
N ASP A 214 10.71 11.86 -12.75
CA ASP A 214 11.46 10.63 -12.53
C ASP A 214 12.91 10.88 -12.10
N GLY A 215 13.48 9.93 -11.38
CA GLY A 215 14.87 9.88 -10.98
C GLY A 215 15.22 10.65 -9.69
N ILE A 216 16.34 10.25 -9.09
CA ILE A 216 16.82 10.83 -7.81
C ILE A 216 17.13 12.33 -7.93
N ALA A 217 17.58 12.80 -9.09
CA ALA A 217 17.88 14.21 -9.29
C ALA A 217 16.66 15.10 -9.07
N GLN A 218 15.50 14.73 -9.64
CA GLN A 218 14.24 15.46 -9.45
C GLN A 218 13.76 15.42 -8.00
N LEU A 219 13.94 14.30 -7.31
CA LEU A 219 13.62 14.18 -5.89
C LEU A 219 14.51 15.09 -5.03
N ARG A 220 15.82 15.14 -5.32
CA ARG A 220 16.77 16.05 -4.64
C ARG A 220 16.40 17.52 -4.87
N ASP A 221 16.07 17.89 -6.09
CA ASP A 221 15.63 19.25 -6.44
C ASP A 221 14.36 19.64 -5.68
N ARG A 222 13.39 18.72 -5.57
CA ARG A 222 12.16 18.96 -4.81
C ARG A 222 12.44 19.16 -3.32
N ILE A 223 13.28 18.31 -2.71
CA ILE A 223 13.69 18.43 -1.30
C ILE A 223 14.38 19.79 -1.07
N ALA A 224 15.29 20.17 -1.96
CA ALA A 224 15.98 21.47 -1.88
C ALA A 224 15.01 22.66 -2.03
N SER A 225 13.97 22.53 -2.87
CA SER A 225 12.92 23.55 -3.02
C SER A 225 12.12 23.72 -1.74
N VAL A 226 11.67 22.63 -1.13
CA VAL A 226 10.94 22.67 0.16
C VAL A 226 11.76 23.35 1.24
N ALA A 227 13.05 23.07 1.33
CA ALA A 227 13.94 23.73 2.28
C ALA A 227 14.10 25.23 2.03
N LYS A 228 14.17 25.66 0.76
CA LYS A 228 14.22 27.10 0.38
C LYS A 228 12.91 27.84 0.65
N GLU A 229 11.79 27.17 0.55
CA GLU A 229 10.45 27.71 0.86
C GLU A 229 10.23 27.88 2.39
N GLY A 230 11.26 27.64 3.20
CA GLY A 230 11.19 27.73 4.67
C GLY A 230 10.56 26.48 5.31
N GLY A 231 10.29 25.46 4.51
CA GLY A 231 9.80 24.17 4.99
C GLY A 231 10.92 23.38 5.66
N GLN A 232 10.68 22.97 6.89
CA GLN A 232 11.48 21.92 7.52
C GLN A 232 10.74 20.60 7.26
N LEU A 233 11.44 19.64 6.65
CA LEU A 233 10.92 18.28 6.48
C LEU A 233 10.95 17.57 7.84
N HIS A 234 10.07 17.97 8.76
CA HIS A 234 9.84 17.22 9.98
C HIS A 234 8.78 16.17 9.71
N LEU A 235 9.25 14.94 9.47
CA LEU A 235 8.38 13.80 9.21
C LEU A 235 8.43 12.84 10.39
N THR A 236 7.26 12.48 10.90
CA THR A 236 7.08 11.42 11.91
C THR A 236 6.35 10.26 11.27
N PRO A 237 7.02 9.15 10.92
CA PRO A 237 6.34 7.95 10.45
C PRO A 237 5.42 7.39 11.55
N ARG A 238 4.15 7.19 11.21
CA ARG A 238 3.12 6.71 12.12
C ARG A 238 2.79 5.24 11.88
N ARG A 239 2.74 4.81 10.62
CA ARG A 239 2.40 3.44 10.23
C ARG A 239 3.16 2.99 9.01
N PHE A 240 3.56 1.72 9.01
CA PHE A 240 4.09 1.02 7.83
C PHE A 240 3.17 -0.16 7.55
N MET A 241 2.70 -0.26 6.33
CA MET A 241 1.92 -1.37 5.82
C MET A 241 2.62 -1.94 4.58
N ALA A 242 2.71 -3.25 4.45
CA ALA A 242 3.39 -3.87 3.31
C ALA A 242 2.68 -5.14 2.83
N GLU A 243 2.65 -5.33 1.53
CA GLU A 243 2.29 -6.58 0.89
C GLU A 243 3.16 -6.80 -0.35
N GLY A 244 3.94 -7.88 -0.32
CA GLY A 244 4.88 -8.21 -1.40
C GLY A 244 5.87 -7.07 -1.65
N ASN A 245 5.86 -6.60 -2.88
CA ASN A 245 6.73 -5.54 -3.37
C ASN A 245 6.19 -4.10 -3.15
N PHE A 246 5.04 -3.94 -2.48
CA PHE A 246 4.50 -2.62 -2.13
C PHE A 246 4.59 -2.34 -0.63
N VAL A 247 4.96 -1.10 -0.29
CA VAL A 247 5.04 -0.62 1.10
C VAL A 247 4.45 0.78 1.19
N LEU A 248 3.40 0.94 2.00
CA LEU A 248 2.85 2.24 2.40
C LEU A 248 3.54 2.74 3.66
N VAL A 249 3.85 4.04 3.68
CA VAL A 249 4.23 4.78 4.89
C VAL A 249 3.21 5.90 5.10
N LEU A 250 2.46 5.84 6.19
CA LEU A 250 1.67 6.96 6.67
C LEU A 250 2.52 7.77 7.63
N SER A 251 2.71 9.04 7.34
CA SER A 251 3.52 9.95 8.16
C SER A 251 2.75 11.22 8.50
N GLU A 252 3.11 11.80 9.61
CA GLU A 252 2.75 13.17 10.00
C GLU A 252 3.91 14.09 9.66
N GLY A 253 3.62 15.28 9.14
CA GLY A 253 4.66 16.25 8.83
C GLY A 253 4.16 17.69 8.79
N ASP A 254 5.09 18.60 9.02
CA ASP A 254 4.87 20.03 8.78
C ASP A 254 5.52 20.41 7.44
N LEU A 255 4.68 20.76 6.49
CA LEU A 255 5.10 21.23 5.17
C LEU A 255 4.88 22.73 5.05
N PRO A 256 5.44 23.44 4.04
CA PRO A 256 5.14 24.85 3.80
C PRO A 256 3.64 25.15 3.68
N THR A 257 2.85 24.15 3.29
CA THR A 257 1.37 24.24 3.20
C THR A 257 0.65 24.00 4.53
N GLY A 258 1.38 23.71 5.62
CA GLY A 258 0.85 23.44 6.94
C GLY A 258 0.98 21.98 7.39
N HIS A 259 0.33 21.66 8.51
CA HIS A 259 0.30 20.33 9.09
C HIS A 259 -0.38 19.34 8.14
N THR A 260 0.27 18.22 7.85
CA THR A 260 -0.09 17.35 6.72
C THR A 260 0.04 15.87 7.09
N ALA A 261 -0.93 15.06 6.68
CA ALA A 261 -0.81 13.62 6.61
C ALA A 261 -0.24 13.23 5.23
N LEU A 262 0.85 12.47 5.24
CA LEU A 262 1.53 12.01 4.04
C LEU A 262 1.30 10.51 3.90
N TYR A 263 0.70 10.11 2.81
CA TYR A 263 0.52 8.72 2.41
C TYR A 263 1.51 8.46 1.27
N ASP A 264 2.62 7.80 1.55
CA ASP A 264 3.67 7.48 0.57
C ASP A 264 3.63 5.98 0.27
N LEU A 265 3.31 5.60 -0.96
CA LEU A 265 3.33 4.22 -1.43
C LEU A 265 4.58 4.00 -2.26
N PHE A 266 5.37 3.02 -1.88
CA PHE A 266 6.61 2.63 -2.57
C PHE A 266 6.45 1.26 -3.20
N ARG A 267 7.08 1.06 -4.39
CA ARG A 267 7.30 -0.25 -4.97
C ARG A 267 8.79 -0.57 -4.92
N VAL A 268 9.07 -1.80 -4.50
CA VAL A 268 10.43 -2.33 -4.35
C VAL A 268 10.67 -3.41 -5.39
N GLU A 269 11.82 -3.39 -6.00
CA GLU A 269 12.28 -4.40 -6.94
C GLU A 269 13.79 -4.63 -6.74
N ASN A 270 14.22 -5.89 -6.69
CA ASN A 270 15.64 -6.26 -6.51
C ASN A 270 16.32 -5.57 -5.31
N GLY A 271 15.59 -5.36 -4.20
CA GLY A 271 16.11 -4.73 -2.99
C GLY A 271 16.35 -3.22 -3.11
N LYS A 272 15.70 -2.56 -4.07
CA LYS A 272 15.71 -1.11 -4.26
C LYS A 272 14.28 -0.58 -4.42
N ILE A 273 14.06 0.65 -3.95
CA ILE A 273 12.86 1.40 -4.25
C ILE A 273 12.95 1.88 -5.70
N VAL A 274 11.99 1.49 -6.51
CA VAL A 274 11.97 1.79 -7.95
C VAL A 274 10.81 2.69 -8.36
N GLU A 275 9.82 2.90 -7.47
CA GLU A 275 8.62 3.67 -7.83
C GLU A 275 7.92 4.23 -6.59
N HIS A 276 7.26 5.38 -6.73
CA HIS A 276 6.61 6.09 -5.63
C HIS A 276 5.35 6.82 -6.08
N TRP A 277 4.30 6.69 -5.28
CA TRP A 277 3.05 7.47 -5.33
C TRP A 277 2.86 8.15 -3.98
N ASP A 278 2.27 9.34 -3.99
CA ASP A 278 1.89 9.99 -2.75
C ASP A 278 0.51 10.65 -2.82
N VAL A 279 -0.04 10.89 -1.64
CA VAL A 279 -1.16 11.80 -1.40
C VAL A 279 -0.82 12.62 -0.17
N LEU A 280 -0.87 13.93 -0.32
CA LEU A 280 -0.58 14.89 0.73
C LEU A 280 -1.87 15.58 1.16
N THR A 281 -2.39 15.21 2.33
CA THR A 281 -3.65 15.73 2.85
C THR A 281 -3.42 16.72 3.98
N PRO A 282 -3.79 18.00 3.83
CA PRO A 282 -3.75 18.96 4.93
C PRO A 282 -4.62 18.50 6.10
N ILE A 283 -4.07 18.55 7.31
CA ILE A 283 -4.79 18.28 8.54
C ILE A 283 -5.37 19.60 9.06
N PRO A 284 -6.70 19.77 9.09
CA PRO A 284 -7.30 21.00 9.54
C PRO A 284 -7.01 21.25 11.03
N PRO A 285 -7.03 22.52 11.50
CA PRO A 285 -7.01 22.85 12.91
C PRO A 285 -8.09 22.10 13.68
N GLN A 286 -7.84 21.84 14.97
CA GLN A 286 -8.69 20.97 15.78
C GLN A 286 -10.16 21.42 15.84
N ASP A 287 -10.41 22.73 15.87
CA ASP A 287 -11.73 23.35 15.87
C ASP A 287 -12.51 23.22 14.56
N GLN A 288 -11.83 22.84 13.47
CA GLN A 288 -12.43 22.62 12.15
C GLN A 288 -12.63 21.14 11.84
N ARG A 289 -12.12 20.22 12.69
CA ARG A 289 -12.28 18.78 12.51
C ARG A 289 -13.69 18.32 12.81
N LYS A 290 -14.19 17.36 12.06
CA LYS A 290 -15.53 16.76 12.27
C LYS A 290 -15.53 15.59 13.24
N ASN A 291 -14.34 15.15 13.68
CA ASN A 291 -14.14 14.16 14.73
C ASN A 291 -12.92 14.50 15.58
N SER A 292 -12.79 13.86 16.73
CA SER A 292 -11.70 14.07 17.68
C SER A 292 -10.73 12.89 17.80
N ASN A 293 -10.85 11.87 16.94
CA ASN A 293 -10.09 10.61 17.06
C ASN A 293 -8.60 10.76 16.65
N GLY A 294 -8.24 11.90 16.05
CA GLY A 294 -6.91 12.13 15.50
C GLY A 294 -6.72 11.45 14.13
N PRO A 295 -5.80 12.02 13.30
CA PRO A 295 -5.60 11.55 11.93
C PRO A 295 -4.65 10.34 11.79
N PHE A 296 -4.14 9.75 12.90
CA PHE A 296 -3.13 8.68 12.88
C PHE A 296 -3.44 7.51 13.79
#